data_87d4c5f178ddc3705188794364017fa6
#
_entry.id   87d4c5f178ddc3705188794364017fa6
#
_cell.length_a   1.000
_cell.length_b   1.000
_cell.length_c   1.000
_cell.angle_alpha   90.00
_cell.angle_beta   90.00
_cell.angle_gamma   90.00
#
_symmetry.space_group_name_H-M   'P 1'
#
loop_
_entity.id
_entity.type
_entity.pdbx_description
1 polymer ?
#
loop_
_entity_poly.entity_id
_entity_poly.type
_entity_poly.pdbx_seq_one_letter_code
_entity_poly.pdbx_strand_id
1 'polypeptide(L)' 'MSGTVEAHAAVLREAGRPMRIETVRVGPLAPGDVLVRVRATSLCHTDLEAIEGQLAVKLPAVLGHEAAGEVAGLGEGV' A
#
# COMPACT_ATOMS: atom_id res chain seq x y z
N MET A 1 2.51 -10.13 16.10
CA MET A 1 2.34 -10.97 14.91
C MET A 1 3.69 -11.18 14.26
N SER A 2 4.06 -12.41 14.03
CA SER A 2 5.28 -12.76 13.31
C SER A 2 4.90 -13.33 11.94
N GLY A 3 5.77 -13.15 10.95
CA GLY A 3 5.53 -13.61 9.61
C GLY A 3 4.78 -12.59 8.76
N THR A 4 4.39 -13.02 7.57
CA THR A 4 3.75 -12.15 6.58
C THR A 4 2.29 -12.51 6.39
N VAL A 5 1.50 -11.53 5.93
CA VAL A 5 0.13 -11.76 5.49
C VAL A 5 0.04 -11.44 4.00
N GLU A 6 -0.90 -12.07 3.31
CA GLU A 6 -1.18 -11.77 1.92
C GLU A 6 -2.32 -10.76 1.84
N ALA A 7 -2.19 -9.82 0.91
CA ALA A 7 -3.21 -8.83 0.65
C ALA A 7 -3.36 -8.62 -0.85
N HIS A 8 -4.53 -8.18 -1.27
CA HIS A 8 -4.75 -7.76 -2.65
C HIS A 8 -4.58 -6.26 -2.74
N ALA A 9 -3.81 -5.81 -3.72
CA ALA A 9 -3.52 -4.39 -3.89
C ALA A 9 -3.53 -4.00 -5.36
N ALA A 10 -3.88 -2.75 -5.61
CA ALA A 10 -3.71 -2.17 -6.93
C ALA A 10 -2.27 -1.71 -7.07
N VAL A 11 -1.53 -2.37 -7.96
CA VAL A 11 -0.09 -2.15 -8.13
C VAL A 11 0.17 -1.41 -9.43
N LEU A 12 0.90 -0.31 -9.35
CA LEU A 12 1.40 0.42 -10.51
C LEU A 12 2.79 -0.13 -10.86
N ARG A 13 2.90 -0.78 -11.99
CA ARG A 13 4.17 -1.35 -12.45
C ARG A 13 4.92 -0.45 -13.41
N GLU A 14 4.19 0.29 -14.24
CA GLU A 14 4.75 1.27 -15.17
C GLU A 14 3.88 2.51 -15.20
N ALA A 15 4.50 3.68 -15.26
CA ALA A 15 3.79 4.93 -15.46
C ALA A 15 3.09 4.92 -16.83
N GLY A 16 1.87 5.47 -16.89
CA GLY A 16 1.07 5.51 -18.11
C GLY A 16 0.37 4.21 -18.46
N ARG A 17 0.47 3.19 -17.62
CA ARG A 17 -0.21 1.89 -17.80
C ARG A 17 -1.26 1.70 -16.71
N PRO A 18 -2.32 0.91 -16.98
CA PRO A 18 -3.30 0.59 -15.94
C PRO A 18 -2.66 -0.12 -14.76
N MET A 19 -3.13 0.18 -13.57
CA MET A 19 -2.77 -0.60 -12.38
C MET A 19 -3.39 -1.99 -12.47
N ARG A 20 -2.75 -2.96 -11.82
CA ARG A 20 -3.25 -4.33 -11.76
C ARG A 20 -3.53 -4.71 -10.32
N ILE A 21 -4.58 -5.49 -10.11
CA ILE A 21 -4.84 -6.08 -8.80
C ILE A 21 -3.95 -7.30 -8.66
N GLU A 22 -3.06 -7.27 -7.68
CA GLU A 22 -2.10 -8.33 -7.44
C GLU A 22 -2.10 -8.75 -5.98
N THR A 23 -1.70 -9.97 -5.72
CA THR A 23 -1.46 -10.43 -4.36
C THR A 23 -0.06 -9.95 -3.94
N VAL A 24 0.01 -9.27 -2.81
CA VAL A 24 1.26 -8.78 -2.23
C VAL A 24 1.44 -9.36 -0.84
N ARG A 25 2.68 -9.43 -0.39
CA ARG A 25 3.01 -9.82 0.99
C ARG A 25 3.30 -8.58 1.81
N VAL A 26 2.70 -8.55 2.99
CA VAL A 26 2.88 -7.45 3.95
C VAL A 26 3.50 -8.00 5.22
N GLY A 27 4.51 -7.32 5.73
CA GLY A 27 5.24 -7.76 6.92
C GLY A 27 6.53 -8.48 6.59
N PRO A 28 7.20 -9.10 7.58
CA PRO A 28 6.79 -9.14 8.98
C PRO A 28 6.83 -7.76 9.65
N LEU A 29 6.13 -7.62 10.78
CA LEU A 29 6.09 -6.36 11.51
C LEU A 29 7.42 -6.13 12.23
N ALA A 30 8.04 -5.00 11.96
CA ALA A 30 9.20 -4.54 12.69
C ALA A 30 8.76 -3.84 13.99
N PRO A 31 9.68 -3.62 14.95
CA PRO A 31 9.34 -2.83 16.13
C PRO A 31 8.78 -1.47 15.74
N GLY A 32 7.70 -1.07 16.38
CA GLY A 32 7.01 0.19 16.10
C GLY A 32 6.00 0.15 14.96
N ASP A 33 5.93 -0.95 14.21
CA ASP A 33 4.98 -1.09 13.11
C ASP A 33 3.57 -1.39 13.59
N VAL A 34 2.60 -0.94 12.80
CA VAL A 34 1.18 -1.24 13.00
C VAL A 34 0.65 -1.81 11.69
N LEU A 35 0.03 -2.99 11.77
CA LEU A 35 -0.66 -3.56 10.62
C LEU A 35 -2.10 -3.08 10.62
N VAL A 36 -2.52 -2.49 9.52
CA VAL A 36 -3.88 -1.95 9.36
C VAL A 36 -4.63 -2.76 8.31
N ARG A 37 -5.83 -3.21 8.68
CA ARG A 37 -6.77 -3.77 7.71
C ARG A 37 -7.51 -2.60 7.09
N VAL A 38 -7.18 -2.28 5.84
CA VAL A 38 -7.78 -1.15 5.14
C VAL A 38 -9.24 -1.44 4.83
N ARG A 39 -10.12 -0.51 5.21
CA ARG A 39 -11.55 -0.59 4.93
C ARG A 39 -11.98 0.33 3.81
N ALA A 40 -11.29 1.46 3.67
CA ALA A 40 -11.59 2.44 2.64
C ALA A 40 -10.33 3.21 2.30
N THR A 41 -10.18 3.53 1.03
CA THR A 41 -9.12 4.39 0.56
C THR A 41 -9.67 5.27 -0.53
N SER A 42 -9.09 6.45 -0.73
CA SER A 42 -9.51 7.35 -1.77
C SER A 42 -8.36 7.69 -2.69
N LEU A 43 -8.68 8.03 -3.93
CA LEU A 43 -7.71 8.54 -4.88
C LEU A 43 -7.53 10.04 -4.67
N CYS A 44 -6.30 10.48 -4.83
CA CYS A 44 -5.93 11.87 -4.74
C CYS A 44 -5.26 12.27 -6.06
N HIS A 45 -5.22 13.56 -6.34
CA HIS A 45 -4.57 14.09 -7.55
C HIS A 45 -3.10 13.67 -7.64
N THR A 46 -2.42 13.56 -6.51
CA THR A 46 -1.04 13.09 -6.43
C THR A 46 -0.89 11.67 -6.98
N ASP A 47 -1.86 10.79 -6.69
CA ASP A 47 -1.84 9.42 -7.21
C ASP A 47 -2.00 9.40 -8.72
N LEU A 48 -2.87 10.27 -9.25
CA LEU A 48 -3.05 10.40 -10.68
C LEU A 48 -1.77 10.89 -11.36
N GLU A 49 -1.08 11.86 -10.78
CA GLU A 49 0.20 12.34 -11.28
C GLU A 49 1.24 11.23 -11.33
N ALA A 50 1.27 10.36 -10.32
CA ALA A 50 2.18 9.22 -10.30
C ALA A 50 1.85 8.22 -11.41
N ILE A 51 0.56 7.92 -11.60
CA ILE A 51 0.10 7.00 -12.66
C ILE A 51 0.48 7.54 -14.04
N GLU A 52 0.33 8.83 -14.27
CA GLU A 52 0.65 9.46 -15.54
C GLU A 52 2.15 9.73 -15.75
N GLY A 53 2.96 9.47 -14.74
CA GLY A 53 4.39 9.66 -14.82
C GLY A 53 4.86 11.09 -14.58
N GLN A 54 3.98 11.98 -14.13
CA GLN A 54 4.31 13.37 -13.81
C GLN A 54 4.99 13.53 -12.47
N LEU A 55 4.84 12.54 -11.59
CA LEU A 55 5.48 12.50 -10.29
C LEU A 55 6.39 11.28 -10.24
N ALA A 56 7.66 11.50 -9.94
CA ALA A 56 8.62 10.41 -9.84
C ALA A 56 8.34 9.56 -8.59
N VAL A 57 8.06 8.28 -8.81
CA VAL A 57 7.89 7.30 -7.74
C VAL A 57 8.69 6.05 -8.07
N LYS A 58 9.12 5.35 -7.04
CA LYS A 58 9.82 4.08 -7.22
C LYS A 58 8.80 3.00 -7.57
N LEU A 59 8.97 2.36 -8.72
CA LEU A 59 8.08 1.31 -9.20
C LEU A 59 8.71 -0.07 -9.01
N PRO A 60 7.91 -1.13 -8.81
CA PRO A 60 6.44 -1.10 -8.68
C PRO A 60 6.00 -0.46 -7.37
N ALA A 61 4.82 0.13 -7.37
CA ALA A 61 4.31 0.85 -6.20
C ALA A 61 2.83 0.55 -5.96
N VAL A 62 2.45 0.52 -4.69
CA VAL A 62 1.06 0.56 -4.27
C VAL A 62 0.80 1.99 -3.84
N LEU A 63 -0.04 2.69 -4.59
CA LEU A 63 -0.29 4.11 -4.37
C LEU A 63 -1.43 4.30 -3.37
N GLY A 64 -1.52 5.50 -2.85
CA GLY A 64 -2.55 5.91 -1.93
C GLY A 64 -1.97 6.38 -0.60
N HIS A 65 -2.48 7.50 -0.11
CA HIS A 65 -2.06 8.07 1.16
C HIS A 65 -3.26 8.54 1.99
N GLU A 66 -4.46 8.22 1.53
CA GLU A 66 -5.71 8.55 2.21
C GLU A 66 -6.48 7.25 2.43
N ALA A 67 -6.29 6.67 3.59
CA ALA A 67 -6.90 5.39 3.92
C ALA A 67 -7.42 5.39 5.35
N ALA A 68 -8.47 4.61 5.57
CA ALA A 68 -9.02 4.36 6.88
C ALA A 68 -9.20 2.86 7.08
N GLY A 69 -8.97 2.38 8.29
CA GLY A 69 -9.07 0.97 8.56
C GLY A 69 -9.02 0.66 10.04
N GLU A 70 -8.80 -0.61 10.33
CA GLU A 70 -8.74 -1.13 11.69
C GLU A 70 -7.35 -1.70 11.95
N VAL A 71 -6.87 -1.52 13.18
CA VAL A 71 -5.62 -2.15 13.59
C VAL A 71 -5.80 -3.66 13.61
N ALA A 72 -4.97 -4.37 12.87
CA ALA A 72 -5.01 -5.81 12.74
C ALA A 72 -3.81 -6.50 13.43
N GLY A 73 -2.73 -5.78 13.65
CA GLY A 73 -1.56 -6.31 14.31
C GLY A 73 -0.63 -5.20 14.79
N LEU A 74 0.16 -5.50 15.80
CA LEU A 74 1.09 -4.55 16.38
C LEU A 74 2.50 -5.15 16.37
N GLY A 75 3.48 -4.34 15.99
CA GLY A 75 4.87 -4.66 16.18
C GLY A 75 5.28 -4.45 17.63
N GLU A 76 6.51 -4.84 17.96
CA GLU A 76 7.02 -4.70 19.31
C GLU A 76 7.08 -3.22 19.71
N GLY A 77 6.71 -2.93 20.94
CA GLY A 77 6.79 -1.59 21.51
C GLY A 77 5.62 -0.67 21.18
N VAL A 78 4.61 -1.16 20.49
CA VAL A 78 3.43 -0.36 20.17
C VAL A 78 2.37 -0.54 21.26
#